data_c4e62d3f5c1bcef5a9600420b39fd4bc
#
_entry.id   c4e62d3f5c1bcef5a9600420b39fd4bc
#
_cell.length_a   1.000
_cell.length_b   1.000
_cell.length_c   1.000
_cell.angle_alpha   90.00
_cell.angle_beta   90.00
_cell.angle_gamma   90.00
#
_symmetry.space_group_name_H-M   'P 1'
#
loop_
_entity.id
_entity.type
_entity.pdbx_description
1 polymer ?
#
loop_
_entity_poly.entity_id
_entity_poly.type
_entity_poly.pdbx_seq_one_letter_code
_entity_poly.pdbx_strand_id
1 'polypeptide(L)'
;MPHFYAICLTILGYCVLASCGTKSLSTTSLSQIQSDELNTRKASIVEKLKENSQLPVQERIALYHKLKKENSALYDFANETELTLYAYSFLWENNLTDAIPLFELIISEFPTSANAYDSMGEAYLQAKDSLKALQYYGKSLQMNPDNFYAEDVIQKIKFPNLKPLTAQEKFSKIYSQKDYLEDLDQLGKKLLATHPHALKFITKDQFLKNIENKKSLITEKTTYPEFAWHCNAIIASIGCSHSAASTMQNDYHLFSLLPVANSFPLQVRWVNKQLLVVNPMNNSDKVKVKDEILSINGIETANLISDISDHIVAQAHIETHKTQHFNTYFAALIPYALGLPNTFEIVVRGNNSSIKLDKAKEMATELYDPSINSCSKDLCLEILAEKTAVLTISSFNYYEWNNYPIFKSFLDSSMKVIENKKIENLIIDVRYNSGGSQYPSIYLLQHLMDKPFIYYAKAEFEGKTDKIYGEEMVHPLEKRFKGKVYFLIDGNGNSTTGHFMSLVKAHNLGTIIGEELGSNQFCTAGQTLFRLSNTKLVVSSANNTHVSTATTLPDEKGILPDFFVTQSIDDYLNKVDAVKNYALKLIEK
;
A
#
# COMPACT_ATOMS: atom_id res chain seq x y z
N MET A 1 21.12 -13.15 14.94
CA MET A 1 20.93 -12.06 13.99
C MET A 1 19.74 -11.24 14.47
N PRO A 2 19.88 -9.97 14.79
CA PRO A 2 18.78 -9.20 15.34
C PRO A 2 17.85 -8.71 14.22
N HIS A 3 16.56 -8.94 14.42
CA HIS A 3 15.51 -8.41 13.53
C HIS A 3 15.38 -6.89 13.74
N PHE A 4 15.60 -6.12 12.69
CA PHE A 4 15.26 -4.70 12.64
C PHE A 4 13.76 -4.54 12.51
N TYR A 5 13.12 -4.03 13.55
CA TYR A 5 11.75 -3.54 13.49
C TYR A 5 11.77 -2.11 12.95
N ALA A 6 11.26 -1.91 11.74
CA ALA A 6 10.97 -0.58 11.23
C ALA A 6 9.61 -0.13 11.79
N ILE A 7 9.63 0.86 12.68
CA ILE A 7 8.44 1.48 13.25
C ILE A 7 7.90 2.50 12.24
N CYS A 8 6.69 2.28 11.70
CA CYS A 8 5.93 3.30 10.99
C CYS A 8 5.22 4.21 12.01
N LEU A 9 5.65 5.47 12.09
CA LEU A 9 5.00 6.51 12.86
C LEU A 9 3.67 6.90 12.21
N THR A 10 2.56 6.67 12.90
CA THR A 10 1.24 7.24 12.60
C THR A 10 1.12 8.58 13.31
N ILE A 11 1.00 9.67 12.55
CA ILE A 11 0.83 11.03 13.08
C ILE A 11 -0.63 11.43 12.93
N LEU A 12 -1.28 11.72 14.04
CA LEU A 12 -2.62 12.30 14.13
C LEU A 12 -2.54 13.83 14.27
N GLY A 13 -3.14 14.57 13.37
CA GLY A 13 -3.30 16.02 13.47
C GLY A 13 -4.76 16.47 13.32
N TYR A 14 -5.24 17.32 14.23
CA TYR A 14 -6.59 17.91 14.22
C TYR A 14 -6.64 19.23 13.46
N CYS A 15 -7.71 19.42 12.66
CA CYS A 15 -8.03 20.63 11.90
C CYS A 15 -8.61 21.75 12.76
N VAL A 16 -8.23 23.00 12.47
CA VAL A 16 -9.01 24.21 12.77
C VAL A 16 -9.24 24.99 11.48
N LEU A 17 -10.51 25.26 11.19
CA LEU A 17 -11.00 26.04 10.05
C LEU A 17 -10.80 27.54 10.27
N ALA A 18 -10.35 28.26 9.26
CA ALA A 18 -10.56 29.69 9.14
C ALA A 18 -10.69 30.15 7.68
N SER A 19 -11.60 31.07 7.49
CA SER A 19 -12.29 31.50 6.29
C SER A 19 -11.50 32.43 5.35
N CYS A 20 -11.97 32.40 4.11
CA CYS A 20 -11.58 33.10 2.90
C CYS A 20 -11.76 34.61 2.91
N GLY A 21 -10.85 35.33 2.26
CA GLY A 21 -10.99 36.74 1.86
C GLY A 21 -10.22 37.03 0.58
N THR A 22 -10.96 37.34 -0.49
CA THR A 22 -10.43 37.68 -1.82
C THR A 22 -9.86 39.10 -1.87
N LYS A 23 -8.66 39.29 -2.43
CA LYS A 23 -8.18 40.59 -2.93
C LYS A 23 -7.38 40.42 -4.24
N SER A 24 -7.57 41.41 -5.13
CA SER A 24 -7.08 41.51 -6.49
C SER A 24 -5.55 41.62 -6.62
N LEU A 25 -5.01 40.99 -7.67
CA LEU A 25 -3.59 40.89 -8.02
C LEU A 25 -3.13 42.10 -8.85
N SER A 26 -2.00 42.70 -8.44
CA SER A 26 -1.17 43.60 -9.25
C SER A 26 0.05 42.82 -9.77
N THR A 27 0.44 43.10 -11.01
CA THR A 27 1.55 42.42 -11.73
C THR A 27 2.91 42.77 -11.13
N THR A 28 3.49 41.80 -10.39
CA THR A 28 4.90 41.80 -9.98
C THR A 28 5.66 40.75 -10.79
N SER A 29 6.94 41.02 -11.13
CA SER A 29 7.74 40.16 -12.01
C SER A 29 8.06 38.80 -11.39
N LEU A 30 8.07 37.74 -12.20
CA LEU A 30 8.31 36.34 -11.81
C LEU A 30 9.58 36.10 -10.98
N SER A 31 10.61 36.91 -11.12
CA SER A 31 11.86 36.83 -10.35
C SER A 31 11.73 37.34 -8.90
N GLN A 32 10.83 38.25 -8.64
CA GLN A 32 10.53 38.74 -7.28
C GLN A 32 9.62 37.75 -6.52
N ILE A 33 8.70 37.08 -7.23
CA ILE A 33 7.82 36.07 -6.63
C ILE A 33 8.65 34.84 -6.16
N GLN A 34 9.65 34.40 -6.95
CA GLN A 34 10.53 33.32 -6.53
C GLN A 34 11.45 33.69 -5.34
N SER A 35 11.89 34.93 -5.22
CA SER A 35 12.70 35.37 -4.07
C SER A 35 11.87 35.56 -2.81
N ASP A 36 10.59 35.94 -2.94
CA ASP A 36 9.70 36.14 -1.81
C ASP A 36 9.11 34.82 -1.27
N GLU A 37 8.89 33.83 -2.12
CA GLU A 37 8.45 32.47 -1.68
C GLU A 37 9.56 31.69 -0.98
N LEU A 38 10.83 31.84 -1.37
CA LEU A 38 11.96 31.27 -0.62
C LEU A 38 12.16 31.94 0.76
N ASN A 39 11.67 33.16 0.94
CA ASN A 39 11.83 33.93 2.17
C ASN A 39 10.71 33.68 3.20
N THR A 40 9.68 32.89 2.89
CA THR A 40 8.54 32.64 3.79
C THR A 40 8.60 31.29 4.51
N ARG A 41 9.49 30.38 4.13
CA ARG A 41 9.62 29.07 4.79
C ARG A 41 10.44 29.21 6.07
N LYS A 42 9.81 28.93 7.20
CA LYS A 42 10.52 28.87 8.49
C LYS A 42 11.58 27.78 8.45
N ALA A 43 12.76 28.07 8.98
CA ALA A 43 13.85 27.11 9.09
C ALA A 43 13.51 26.02 10.14
N SER A 44 14.03 24.83 9.97
CA SER A 44 13.88 23.77 10.98
C SER A 44 14.56 24.17 12.29
N ILE A 45 13.81 24.14 13.38
CA ILE A 45 14.38 24.31 14.72
C ILE A 45 15.26 23.11 15.09
N VAL A 46 14.93 21.93 14.61
CA VAL A 46 15.70 20.71 14.89
C VAL A 46 17.08 20.78 14.25
N GLU A 47 17.20 21.24 13.00
CA GLU A 47 18.51 21.45 12.38
C GLU A 47 19.37 22.43 13.21
N LYS A 48 18.76 23.48 13.76
CA LYS A 48 19.45 24.41 14.64
C LYS A 48 19.93 23.75 15.95
N LEU A 49 19.15 22.80 16.51
CA LEU A 49 19.57 22.02 17.67
C LEU A 49 20.69 21.04 17.32
N LYS A 50 20.68 20.43 16.14
CA LYS A 50 21.75 19.55 15.63
C LYS A 50 23.07 20.30 15.42
N GLU A 51 23.04 21.52 14.87
CA GLU A 51 24.20 22.38 14.75
C GLU A 51 24.89 22.66 16.10
N ASN A 52 24.14 22.53 17.20
CA ASN A 52 24.62 22.74 18.58
C ASN A 52 24.64 21.42 19.37
N SER A 53 24.86 20.29 18.69
CA SER A 53 24.87 18.94 19.30
C SER A 53 25.98 18.75 20.35
N GLN A 54 27.05 19.56 20.32
CA GLN A 54 28.11 19.57 21.31
C GLN A 54 27.67 20.11 22.69
N LEU A 55 26.54 20.85 22.76
CA LEU A 55 25.99 21.33 24.02
C LEU A 55 25.25 20.21 24.77
N PRO A 56 25.30 20.20 26.12
CA PRO A 56 24.42 19.34 26.92
C PRO A 56 22.96 19.51 26.56
N VAL A 57 22.15 18.47 26.72
CA VAL A 57 20.73 18.49 26.33
C VAL A 57 19.94 19.64 26.98
N GLN A 58 20.22 19.95 28.24
CA GLN A 58 19.56 21.05 28.96
C GLN A 58 19.87 22.43 28.33
N GLU A 59 21.08 22.62 27.82
CA GLU A 59 21.44 23.84 27.12
C GLU A 59 20.81 23.92 25.74
N ARG A 60 20.64 22.79 25.05
CA ARG A 60 19.90 22.71 23.78
C ARG A 60 18.41 23.01 24.00
N ILE A 61 17.80 22.52 25.07
CA ILE A 61 16.43 22.86 25.44
C ILE A 61 16.30 24.34 25.81
N ALA A 62 17.24 24.90 26.55
CA ALA A 62 17.29 26.34 26.82
C ALA A 62 17.43 27.17 25.54
N LEU A 63 18.25 26.73 24.58
CA LEU A 63 18.37 27.32 23.25
C LEU A 63 17.04 27.28 22.49
N TYR A 64 16.33 26.12 22.51
CA TYR A 64 15.00 25.99 21.91
C TYR A 64 14.04 27.06 22.45
N HIS A 65 13.89 27.16 23.78
CA HIS A 65 13.01 28.14 24.41
C HIS A 65 13.43 29.58 24.13
N LYS A 66 14.72 29.87 24.09
CA LYS A 66 15.24 31.18 23.72
C LYS A 66 14.84 31.56 22.29
N LEU A 67 15.08 30.65 21.33
CA LEU A 67 14.77 30.87 19.92
C LEU A 67 13.26 30.98 19.69
N LYS A 68 12.45 30.19 20.43
CA LYS A 68 10.98 30.30 20.38
C LYS A 68 10.49 31.66 20.84
N LYS A 69 11.11 32.24 21.87
CA LYS A 69 10.78 33.59 22.40
C LYS A 69 11.26 34.71 21.48
N GLU A 70 12.49 34.62 20.98
CA GLU A 70 13.17 35.73 20.29
C GLU A 70 13.02 35.65 18.76
N ASN A 71 12.88 34.46 18.19
CA ASN A 71 12.96 34.21 16.75
C ASN A 71 11.83 33.30 16.22
N SER A 72 10.63 33.35 16.82
CA SER A 72 9.49 32.50 16.43
C SER A 72 9.02 32.66 14.97
N ALA A 73 9.37 33.77 14.34
CA ALA A 73 9.09 34.02 12.93
C ALA A 73 10.08 33.29 11.99
N LEU A 74 11.28 32.95 12.46
CA LEU A 74 12.35 32.37 11.64
C LEU A 74 12.34 30.84 11.65
N TYR A 75 11.89 30.21 12.75
CA TYR A 75 11.94 28.77 12.93
C TYR A 75 10.56 28.16 13.04
N ASP A 76 10.41 26.90 12.56
CA ASP A 76 9.20 26.12 12.72
C ASP A 76 9.21 25.39 14.08
N PHE A 77 8.34 25.84 14.99
CA PHE A 77 8.09 25.22 16.30
C PHE A 77 6.82 24.36 16.34
N ALA A 78 6.10 24.26 15.22
CA ALA A 78 4.86 23.49 15.13
C ALA A 78 5.08 22.04 14.64
N ASN A 79 6.27 21.70 14.18
CA ASN A 79 6.59 20.39 13.63
C ASN A 79 6.93 19.39 14.76
N GLU A 80 5.87 18.83 15.38
CA GLU A 80 6.02 17.78 16.41
C GLU A 80 6.81 16.59 15.90
N THR A 81 6.56 16.16 14.66
CA THR A 81 7.19 14.97 14.06
C THR A 81 8.71 15.10 14.02
N GLU A 82 9.20 16.24 13.55
CA GLU A 82 10.63 16.45 13.40
C GLU A 82 11.32 16.47 14.77
N LEU A 83 10.69 17.12 15.76
CA LEU A 83 11.20 17.16 17.13
C LEU A 83 11.17 15.77 17.79
N THR A 84 10.12 14.99 17.53
CA THR A 84 9.99 13.61 18.01
C THR A 84 11.08 12.71 17.42
N LEU A 85 11.32 12.77 16.11
CA LEU A 85 12.38 12.02 15.45
C LEU A 85 13.77 12.40 15.98
N TYR A 86 13.97 13.66 16.32
CA TYR A 86 15.22 14.11 16.96
C TYR A 86 15.41 13.48 18.34
N ALA A 87 14.37 13.42 19.17
CA ALA A 87 14.44 12.73 20.46
C ALA A 87 14.66 11.21 20.29
N TYR A 88 14.00 10.60 19.30
CA TYR A 88 14.20 9.19 18.97
C TYR A 88 15.63 8.86 18.51
N SER A 89 16.32 9.78 17.83
CA SER A 89 17.71 9.53 17.42
C SER A 89 18.62 9.20 18.63
N PHE A 90 18.38 9.83 19.78
CA PHE A 90 19.07 9.51 21.03
C PHE A 90 18.55 8.23 21.69
N LEU A 91 17.25 7.99 21.63
CA LEU A 91 16.65 6.77 22.19
C LEU A 91 17.17 5.52 21.48
N TRP A 92 17.28 5.53 20.16
CA TRP A 92 17.84 4.42 19.38
C TRP A 92 19.31 4.14 19.67
N GLU A 93 20.08 5.16 20.04
CA GLU A 93 21.45 5.03 20.50
C GLU A 93 21.55 4.64 22.00
N ASN A 94 20.41 4.38 22.65
CA ASN A 94 20.29 4.11 24.09
C ASN A 94 20.81 5.26 24.97
N ASN A 95 20.84 6.48 24.45
CA ASN A 95 21.19 7.69 25.18
C ASN A 95 19.95 8.27 25.88
N LEU A 96 19.52 7.63 26.96
CA LEU A 96 18.34 8.02 27.74
C LEU A 96 18.52 9.39 28.42
N THR A 97 19.75 9.81 28.68
CA THR A 97 20.08 11.09 29.33
C THR A 97 19.64 12.28 28.45
N ASP A 98 19.74 12.14 27.13
CA ASP A 98 19.31 13.16 26.19
C ASP A 98 17.87 12.93 25.70
N ALA A 99 17.46 11.67 25.49
CA ALA A 99 16.15 11.34 24.97
C ALA A 99 15.01 11.76 25.89
N ILE A 100 15.07 11.43 27.18
CA ILE A 100 13.98 11.70 28.13
C ILE A 100 13.69 13.20 28.27
N PRO A 101 14.69 14.09 28.50
CA PRO A 101 14.43 15.53 28.56
C PRO A 101 13.86 16.11 27.25
N LEU A 102 14.23 15.56 26.08
CA LEU A 102 13.67 15.97 24.80
C LEU A 102 12.21 15.52 24.67
N PHE A 103 11.84 14.32 25.11
CA PHE A 103 10.43 13.92 25.16
C PHE A 103 9.62 14.73 26.19
N GLU A 104 10.23 15.17 27.31
CA GLU A 104 9.59 16.12 28.23
C GLU A 104 9.31 17.46 27.56
N LEU A 105 10.27 17.97 26.77
CA LEU A 105 10.07 19.17 25.95
C LEU A 105 8.89 18.96 24.99
N ILE A 106 8.82 17.82 24.27
CA ILE A 106 7.75 17.53 23.32
C ILE A 106 6.38 17.51 24.02
N ILE A 107 6.27 16.87 25.18
CA ILE A 107 5.02 16.88 25.96
C ILE A 107 4.63 18.30 26.39
N SER A 108 5.62 19.14 26.78
CA SER A 108 5.34 20.53 27.17
C SER A 108 4.88 21.40 25.99
N GLU A 109 5.39 21.13 24.79
CA GLU A 109 5.07 21.87 23.57
C GLU A 109 3.75 21.36 22.93
N PHE A 110 3.47 20.06 23.02
CA PHE A 110 2.33 19.39 22.41
C PHE A 110 1.51 18.60 23.46
N PRO A 111 0.96 19.25 24.48
CA PRO A 111 0.33 18.56 25.63
C PRO A 111 -0.94 17.79 25.28
N THR A 112 -1.50 18.00 24.08
CA THR A 112 -2.68 17.29 23.57
C THR A 112 -2.31 16.14 22.60
N SER A 113 -1.03 15.89 22.35
CA SER A 113 -0.57 14.82 21.48
C SER A 113 -0.49 13.49 22.23
N ALA A 114 -1.30 12.52 21.82
CA ALA A 114 -1.19 11.13 22.31
C ALA A 114 0.17 10.51 21.98
N ASN A 115 0.75 10.88 20.84
CA ASN A 115 2.06 10.41 20.38
C ASN A 115 3.19 10.87 21.30
N ALA A 116 3.16 12.10 21.80
CA ALA A 116 4.17 12.61 22.72
C ALA A 116 4.23 11.77 24.03
N TYR A 117 3.07 11.37 24.54
CA TYR A 117 2.99 10.50 25.71
C TYR A 117 3.38 9.05 25.39
N ASP A 118 3.06 8.55 24.21
CA ASP A 118 3.47 7.21 23.76
C ASP A 118 4.99 7.10 23.69
N SER A 119 5.63 8.06 23.03
CA SER A 119 7.10 8.14 22.89
C SER A 119 7.81 8.22 24.26
N MET A 120 7.26 8.97 25.21
CA MET A 120 7.78 9.00 26.57
C MET A 120 7.60 7.64 27.28
N GLY A 121 6.48 6.96 27.03
CA GLY A 121 6.24 5.59 27.52
C GLY A 121 7.32 4.63 27.03
N GLU A 122 7.69 4.72 25.77
CA GLU A 122 8.77 3.91 25.16
C GLU A 122 10.13 4.21 25.78
N ALA A 123 10.46 5.50 25.97
CA ALA A 123 11.71 5.89 26.63
C ALA A 123 11.83 5.32 28.04
N TYR A 124 10.76 5.36 28.84
CA TYR A 124 10.77 4.75 30.18
C TYR A 124 10.75 3.23 30.16
N LEU A 125 10.13 2.60 29.14
CA LEU A 125 10.22 1.15 28.95
C LEU A 125 11.66 0.73 28.68
N GLN A 126 12.38 1.46 27.83
CA GLN A 126 13.80 1.22 27.56
C GLN A 126 14.69 1.51 28.78
N ALA A 127 14.32 2.50 29.59
CA ALA A 127 14.93 2.78 30.90
C ALA A 127 14.65 1.71 31.97
N LYS A 128 13.81 0.69 31.64
CA LYS A 128 13.34 -0.35 32.56
C LYS A 128 12.51 0.19 33.74
N ASP A 129 11.95 1.38 33.62
CA ASP A 129 10.99 1.96 34.57
C ASP A 129 9.57 1.63 34.13
N SER A 130 9.15 0.41 34.43
CA SER A 130 7.81 -0.08 34.05
C SER A 130 6.67 0.73 34.66
N LEU A 131 6.85 1.36 35.82
CA LEU A 131 5.81 2.16 36.46
C LEU A 131 5.55 3.44 35.68
N LYS A 132 6.61 4.16 35.31
CA LYS A 132 6.47 5.36 34.48
C LYS A 132 6.01 5.00 33.07
N ALA A 133 6.52 3.92 32.47
CA ALA A 133 6.05 3.43 31.18
C ALA A 133 4.52 3.21 31.19
N LEU A 134 3.98 2.50 32.19
CA LEU A 134 2.53 2.31 32.36
C LEU A 134 1.76 3.62 32.50
N GLN A 135 2.31 4.61 33.22
CA GLN A 135 1.69 5.93 33.38
C GLN A 135 1.57 6.66 32.04
N TYR A 136 2.65 6.72 31.26
CA TYR A 136 2.69 7.45 30.01
C TYR A 136 1.92 6.74 28.89
N TYR A 137 2.06 5.42 28.72
CA TYR A 137 1.23 4.66 27.79
C TYR A 137 -0.26 4.72 28.17
N GLY A 138 -0.59 4.66 29.48
CA GLY A 138 -1.98 4.84 29.94
C GLY A 138 -2.55 6.20 29.59
N LYS A 139 -1.73 7.26 29.65
CA LYS A 139 -2.13 8.61 29.23
C LYS A 139 -2.33 8.71 27.72
N SER A 140 -1.38 8.14 26.94
CA SER A 140 -1.52 8.06 25.48
C SER A 140 -2.82 7.34 25.07
N LEU A 141 -3.09 6.17 25.66
CA LEU A 141 -4.29 5.38 25.39
C LEU A 141 -5.60 6.10 25.81
N GLN A 142 -5.56 6.88 26.88
CA GLN A 142 -6.70 7.71 27.28
C GLN A 142 -7.01 8.80 26.24
N MET A 143 -5.97 9.36 25.60
CA MET A 143 -6.10 10.42 24.58
C MET A 143 -6.42 9.84 23.21
N ASN A 144 -5.85 8.70 22.88
CA ASN A 144 -6.10 7.94 21.66
C ASN A 144 -6.44 6.48 21.99
N PRO A 145 -7.74 6.13 22.13
CA PRO A 145 -8.16 4.75 22.40
C PRO A 145 -7.78 3.73 21.31
N ASP A 146 -7.40 4.19 20.11
CA ASP A 146 -6.95 3.34 19.01
C ASP A 146 -5.43 3.05 19.05
N ASN A 147 -4.71 3.58 20.06
CA ASN A 147 -3.30 3.23 20.26
C ASN A 147 -3.17 1.81 20.84
N PHE A 148 -3.36 0.81 20.00
CA PHE A 148 -3.27 -0.59 20.39
C PHE A 148 -1.84 -1.03 20.72
N TYR A 149 -0.79 -0.32 20.27
CA TYR A 149 0.59 -0.56 20.69
C TYR A 149 0.75 -0.28 22.19
N ALA A 150 0.27 0.88 22.65
CA ALA A 150 0.25 1.19 24.08
C ALA A 150 -0.56 0.16 24.88
N GLU A 151 -1.73 -0.29 24.34
CA GLU A 151 -2.53 -1.35 24.97
C GLU A 151 -1.71 -2.63 25.11
N ASP A 152 -1.01 -3.08 24.06
CA ASP A 152 -0.22 -4.31 24.06
C ASP A 152 0.97 -4.22 25.03
N VAL A 153 1.66 -3.07 25.10
CA VAL A 153 2.76 -2.86 26.03
C VAL A 153 2.24 -2.87 27.48
N ILE A 154 1.13 -2.19 27.76
CA ILE A 154 0.48 -2.21 29.07
C ILE A 154 0.12 -3.65 29.48
N GLN A 155 -0.48 -4.42 28.57
CA GLN A 155 -0.79 -5.83 28.79
C GLN A 155 0.44 -6.65 29.10
N LYS A 156 1.51 -6.48 28.32
CA LYS A 156 2.78 -7.20 28.50
C LYS A 156 3.45 -6.89 29.84
N ILE A 157 3.40 -5.62 30.28
CA ILE A 157 3.95 -5.22 31.60
C ILE A 157 3.11 -5.82 32.74
N LYS A 158 1.76 -5.74 32.63
CA LYS A 158 0.86 -6.24 33.67
C LYS A 158 0.82 -7.77 33.75
N PHE A 159 0.96 -8.42 32.60
CA PHE A 159 0.84 -9.87 32.45
C PHE A 159 2.03 -10.43 31.65
N PRO A 160 3.25 -10.43 32.22
CA PRO A 160 4.48 -10.77 31.50
C PRO A 160 4.52 -12.20 30.96
N ASN A 161 3.71 -13.08 31.53
CA ASN A 161 3.59 -14.49 31.10
C ASN A 161 2.48 -14.73 30.06
N LEU A 162 1.69 -13.70 29.73
CA LEU A 162 0.65 -13.80 28.71
C LEU A 162 1.31 -13.92 27.33
N LYS A 163 1.10 -15.05 26.67
CA LYS A 163 1.60 -15.26 25.30
C LYS A 163 0.52 -14.88 24.30
N PRO A 164 0.86 -14.16 23.22
CA PRO A 164 -0.05 -13.97 22.10
C PRO A 164 -0.53 -15.33 21.55
N LEU A 165 -1.76 -15.37 21.08
CA LEU A 165 -2.27 -16.56 20.39
C LEU A 165 -1.41 -16.84 19.14
N THR A 166 -1.02 -18.09 18.96
CA THR A 166 -0.39 -18.56 17.72
C THR A 166 -1.39 -18.51 16.55
N ALA A 167 -0.91 -18.58 15.31
CA ALA A 167 -1.78 -18.64 14.14
C ALA A 167 -2.76 -19.83 14.22
N GLN A 168 -2.29 -20.99 14.68
CA GLN A 168 -3.12 -22.18 14.87
C GLN A 168 -4.21 -21.99 15.92
N GLU A 169 -3.90 -21.34 17.05
CA GLU A 169 -4.89 -21.03 18.08
C GLU A 169 -5.91 -19.99 17.59
N LYS A 170 -5.46 -18.97 16.82
CA LYS A 170 -6.36 -18.02 16.18
C LYS A 170 -7.26 -18.68 15.13
N PHE A 171 -6.73 -19.61 14.34
CA PHE A 171 -7.50 -20.32 13.32
C PHE A 171 -8.69 -21.09 13.90
N SER A 172 -8.53 -21.66 15.08
CA SER A 172 -9.60 -22.41 15.78
C SER A 172 -10.39 -21.56 16.79
N LYS A 173 -10.04 -20.26 16.94
CA LYS A 173 -10.67 -19.41 17.95
C LYS A 173 -12.12 -19.10 17.58
N ILE A 174 -13.00 -19.21 18.55
CA ILE A 174 -14.41 -18.76 18.47
C ILE A 174 -14.59 -17.69 19.54
N TYR A 175 -15.12 -16.54 19.14
CA TYR A 175 -15.61 -15.50 20.05
C TYR A 175 -17.14 -15.62 20.17
N SER A 176 -17.75 -14.95 21.13
CA SER A 176 -19.21 -14.96 21.22
C SER A 176 -19.84 -14.29 20.00
N GLN A 177 -21.04 -14.72 19.61
CA GLN A 177 -21.79 -14.06 18.52
C GLN A 177 -21.92 -12.54 18.79
N LYS A 178 -22.17 -12.16 20.04
CA LYS A 178 -22.25 -10.76 20.45
C LYS A 178 -20.96 -9.99 20.16
N ASP A 179 -19.79 -10.56 20.49
CA ASP A 179 -18.48 -9.91 20.25
C ASP A 179 -18.26 -9.65 18.76
N TYR A 180 -18.58 -10.64 17.91
CA TYR A 180 -18.47 -10.49 16.46
C TYR A 180 -19.41 -9.41 15.91
N LEU A 181 -20.67 -9.38 16.36
CA LEU A 181 -21.64 -8.38 15.90
C LEU A 181 -21.24 -6.96 16.30
N GLU A 182 -20.75 -6.76 17.53
CA GLU A 182 -20.22 -5.48 18.01
C GLU A 182 -19.00 -5.03 17.19
N ASP A 183 -18.08 -5.96 16.86
CA ASP A 183 -16.91 -5.67 16.06
C ASP A 183 -17.27 -5.32 14.60
N LEU A 184 -18.30 -5.95 14.00
CA LEU A 184 -18.79 -5.55 12.66
C LEU A 184 -19.40 -4.14 12.67
N ASP A 185 -20.13 -3.76 13.72
CA ASP A 185 -20.63 -2.40 13.88
C ASP A 185 -19.50 -1.39 14.06
N GLN A 186 -18.48 -1.75 14.84
CA GLN A 186 -17.28 -0.93 15.01
C GLN A 186 -16.53 -0.75 13.70
N LEU A 187 -16.33 -1.83 12.93
CA LEU A 187 -15.68 -1.80 11.61
C LEU A 187 -16.35 -0.80 10.69
N GLY A 188 -17.66 -0.90 10.52
CA GLY A 188 -18.43 -0.01 9.66
C GLY A 188 -18.33 1.46 10.10
N LYS A 189 -18.48 1.74 11.39
CA LYS A 189 -18.35 3.10 11.95
C LYS A 189 -16.96 3.67 11.74
N LYS A 190 -15.92 2.87 11.99
CA LYS A 190 -14.53 3.30 11.85
C LYS A 190 -14.16 3.57 10.39
N LEU A 191 -14.54 2.71 9.44
CA LEU A 191 -14.31 2.94 8.01
C LEU A 191 -14.95 4.24 7.54
N LEU A 192 -16.22 4.51 7.93
CA LEU A 192 -16.90 5.76 7.57
C LEU A 192 -16.27 7.01 8.21
N ALA A 193 -15.63 6.87 9.37
CA ALA A 193 -15.01 7.97 10.09
C ALA A 193 -13.58 8.28 9.63
N THR A 194 -12.81 7.25 9.22
CA THR A 194 -11.37 7.39 8.92
C THR A 194 -11.09 7.48 7.43
N HIS A 195 -11.86 6.78 6.59
CA HIS A 195 -11.60 6.75 5.15
C HIS A 195 -12.18 7.99 4.46
N PRO A 196 -11.37 8.81 3.74
CA PRO A 196 -11.81 10.09 3.18
C PRO A 196 -12.91 9.95 2.11
N HIS A 197 -12.99 8.81 1.45
CA HIS A 197 -13.91 8.53 0.35
C HIS A 197 -14.58 7.15 0.45
N ALA A 198 -14.95 6.70 1.67
CA ALA A 198 -15.58 5.39 1.88
C ALA A 198 -16.86 5.16 1.05
N LEU A 199 -17.55 6.22 0.68
CA LEU A 199 -18.82 6.18 -0.08
C LEU A 199 -18.67 6.69 -1.52
N LYS A 200 -17.46 6.69 -2.10
CA LYS A 200 -17.25 7.12 -3.49
C LYS A 200 -17.83 6.12 -4.50
N PHE A 201 -17.64 4.83 -4.26
CA PHE A 201 -18.02 3.76 -5.19
C PHE A 201 -19.18 2.90 -4.68
N ILE A 202 -19.74 3.23 -3.52
CA ILE A 202 -20.89 2.55 -2.93
C ILE A 202 -21.79 3.58 -2.24
N THR A 203 -23.11 3.41 -2.28
CA THR A 203 -24.00 4.26 -1.51
C THR A 203 -23.98 3.87 -0.03
N LYS A 204 -24.32 4.83 0.86
CA LYS A 204 -24.39 4.57 2.30
C LYS A 204 -25.34 3.43 2.64
N ASP A 205 -26.51 3.39 1.98
CA ASP A 205 -27.51 2.36 2.23
C ASP A 205 -27.03 0.97 1.81
N GLN A 206 -26.33 0.87 0.66
CA GLN A 206 -25.72 -0.38 0.22
C GLN A 206 -24.60 -0.82 1.17
N PHE A 207 -23.74 0.11 1.63
CA PHE A 207 -22.68 -0.19 2.58
C PHE A 207 -23.25 -0.72 3.92
N LEU A 208 -24.25 -0.05 4.49
CA LEU A 208 -24.92 -0.51 5.70
C LEU A 208 -25.63 -1.86 5.52
N LYS A 209 -26.29 -2.05 4.36
CA LYS A 209 -26.90 -3.34 4.02
C LYS A 209 -25.86 -4.47 3.91
N ASN A 210 -24.67 -4.21 3.39
CA ASN A 210 -23.59 -5.19 3.35
C ASN A 210 -23.18 -5.61 4.75
N ILE A 211 -23.08 -4.67 5.70
CA ILE A 211 -22.80 -4.99 7.11
C ILE A 211 -23.88 -5.88 7.69
N GLU A 212 -25.17 -5.51 7.54
CA GLU A 212 -26.28 -6.31 8.06
C GLU A 212 -26.34 -7.71 7.41
N ASN A 213 -26.07 -7.83 6.12
CA ASN A 213 -25.96 -9.12 5.45
C ASN A 213 -24.87 -10.00 6.07
N LYS A 214 -23.68 -9.43 6.36
CA LYS A 214 -22.60 -10.20 7.00
C LYS A 214 -22.94 -10.54 8.46
N LYS A 215 -23.57 -9.64 9.20
CA LYS A 215 -24.07 -9.91 10.56
C LYS A 215 -25.05 -11.09 10.60
N SER A 216 -25.92 -11.23 9.59
CA SER A 216 -26.87 -12.33 9.51
C SER A 216 -26.23 -13.72 9.30
N LEU A 217 -24.97 -13.77 8.86
CA LEU A 217 -24.21 -15.00 8.70
C LEU A 217 -23.45 -15.43 9.96
N ILE A 218 -23.34 -14.53 10.97
CA ILE A 218 -22.63 -14.79 12.21
C ILE A 218 -23.47 -15.68 13.13
N THR A 219 -22.88 -16.75 13.64
CA THR A 219 -23.47 -17.70 14.57
C THR A 219 -22.54 -17.94 15.78
N GLU A 220 -23.02 -18.65 16.78
CA GLU A 220 -22.20 -19.10 17.91
C GLU A 220 -21.06 -20.07 17.50
N LYS A 221 -21.08 -20.57 16.26
CA LYS A 221 -20.06 -21.48 15.73
C LYS A 221 -19.06 -20.78 14.80
N THR A 222 -19.30 -19.52 14.48
CA THR A 222 -18.43 -18.76 13.59
C THR A 222 -17.03 -18.68 14.17
N THR A 223 -16.05 -19.11 13.41
CA THR A 223 -14.63 -19.06 13.78
C THR A 223 -14.05 -17.67 13.48
N TYR A 224 -12.93 -17.33 14.12
CA TYR A 224 -12.22 -16.08 13.86
C TYR A 224 -11.83 -15.89 12.38
N PRO A 225 -11.30 -16.92 11.65
CA PRO A 225 -11.00 -16.74 10.22
C PRO A 225 -12.26 -16.51 9.34
N GLU A 226 -13.39 -17.16 9.64
CA GLU A 226 -14.66 -16.86 8.95
C GLU A 226 -15.13 -15.43 9.22
N PHE A 227 -15.02 -14.96 10.45
CA PHE A 227 -15.29 -13.56 10.80
C PHE A 227 -14.36 -12.59 10.05
N ALA A 228 -13.06 -12.87 9.99
CA ALA A 228 -12.10 -12.04 9.25
C ALA A 228 -12.42 -12.02 7.74
N TRP A 229 -12.91 -13.13 7.18
CA TRP A 229 -13.41 -13.22 5.81
C TRP A 229 -14.61 -12.29 5.59
N HIS A 230 -15.56 -12.25 6.51
CA HIS A 230 -16.69 -11.31 6.45
C HIS A 230 -16.26 -9.85 6.57
N CYS A 231 -15.27 -9.54 7.41
CA CYS A 231 -14.69 -8.20 7.50
C CYS A 231 -14.05 -7.77 6.17
N ASN A 232 -13.31 -8.67 5.49
CA ASN A 232 -12.74 -8.38 4.17
C ASN A 232 -13.79 -7.98 3.14
N ALA A 233 -14.94 -8.65 3.10
CA ALA A 233 -16.02 -8.28 2.18
C ALA A 233 -16.56 -6.86 2.43
N ILE A 234 -16.71 -6.47 3.71
CA ILE A 234 -17.15 -5.12 4.07
C ILE A 234 -16.10 -4.09 3.62
N ILE A 235 -14.81 -4.35 3.87
CA ILE A 235 -13.72 -3.46 3.47
C ILE A 235 -13.61 -3.39 1.94
N ALA A 236 -13.70 -4.52 1.23
CA ALA A 236 -13.63 -4.56 -0.23
C ALA A 236 -14.76 -3.73 -0.88
N SER A 237 -15.94 -3.69 -0.25
CA SER A 237 -17.11 -2.99 -0.80
C SER A 237 -16.93 -1.47 -0.94
N ILE A 238 -15.96 -0.84 -0.25
CA ILE A 238 -15.68 0.60 -0.41
C ILE A 238 -14.86 0.94 -1.66
N GLY A 239 -14.31 -0.07 -2.36
CA GLY A 239 -13.54 0.14 -3.59
C GLY A 239 -12.21 0.85 -3.38
N CYS A 240 -11.46 0.51 -2.32
CA CYS A 240 -10.14 1.06 -2.01
C CYS A 240 -9.10 -0.04 -1.86
N SER A 241 -8.05 -0.01 -2.67
CA SER A 241 -6.95 -0.97 -2.61
C SER A 241 -5.96 -0.74 -1.45
N HIS A 242 -6.09 0.36 -0.71
CA HIS A 242 -5.22 0.71 0.42
C HIS A 242 -5.86 0.48 1.79
N SER A 243 -7.06 -0.13 1.83
CA SER A 243 -7.71 -0.54 3.07
C SER A 243 -7.78 -2.06 3.14
N ALA A 244 -7.46 -2.65 4.29
CA ALA A 244 -7.41 -4.11 4.44
C ALA A 244 -7.66 -4.55 5.88
N ALA A 245 -8.12 -5.79 6.07
CA ALA A 245 -8.16 -6.45 7.38
C ALA A 245 -6.77 -6.98 7.74
N SER A 246 -5.78 -6.10 7.85
CA SER A 246 -4.42 -6.34 8.31
C SER A 246 -3.63 -5.02 8.37
N THR A 247 -2.33 -5.10 8.68
CA THR A 247 -1.38 -4.00 8.48
C THR A 247 -0.72 -4.11 7.10
N MET A 248 -0.20 -3.01 6.54
CA MET A 248 0.56 -3.03 5.27
C MET A 248 1.80 -3.93 5.28
N GLN A 249 2.33 -4.23 6.46
CA GLN A 249 3.60 -4.95 6.62
C GLN A 249 3.42 -6.46 6.77
N ASN A 250 2.18 -6.93 6.92
CA ASN A 250 1.90 -8.36 7.03
C ASN A 250 1.44 -8.87 5.67
N ASP A 251 1.96 -10.03 5.30
CA ASP A 251 1.40 -10.85 4.25
C ASP A 251 -0.12 -10.96 4.44
N TYR A 252 -0.82 -11.21 3.37
CA TYR A 252 -2.28 -11.31 3.40
C TYR A 252 -2.76 -12.10 4.62
N HIS A 253 -3.48 -11.43 5.53
CA HIS A 253 -3.77 -11.96 6.88
C HIS A 253 -4.45 -13.34 6.84
N LEU A 254 -5.44 -13.50 5.96
CA LEU A 254 -6.15 -14.78 5.80
C LEU A 254 -5.22 -15.90 5.35
N PHE A 255 -4.26 -15.59 4.46
CA PHE A 255 -3.26 -16.55 4.01
C PHE A 255 -2.37 -17.00 5.17
N SER A 256 -1.91 -16.09 6.01
CA SER A 256 -1.04 -16.39 7.14
C SER A 256 -1.74 -17.17 8.28
N LEU A 257 -3.07 -17.06 8.39
CA LEU A 257 -3.85 -17.83 9.36
C LEU A 257 -4.10 -19.28 8.96
N LEU A 258 -4.14 -19.57 7.64
CA LEU A 258 -4.59 -20.84 7.12
C LEU A 258 -3.50 -21.93 7.32
N PRO A 259 -3.79 -23.03 8.02
CA PRO A 259 -2.86 -24.15 8.06
C PRO A 259 -2.67 -24.79 6.67
N VAL A 260 -1.45 -25.22 6.35
CA VAL A 260 -1.12 -25.85 5.07
C VAL A 260 -2.11 -26.96 4.69
N ALA A 261 -2.44 -27.83 5.63
CA ALA A 261 -3.36 -28.95 5.39
C ALA A 261 -4.80 -28.54 5.03
N ASN A 262 -5.16 -27.27 5.24
CA ASN A 262 -6.46 -26.70 4.91
C ASN A 262 -6.42 -25.82 3.64
N SER A 263 -5.24 -25.59 3.06
CA SER A 263 -5.11 -24.85 1.82
C SER A 263 -5.60 -25.66 0.62
N PHE A 264 -5.97 -24.97 -0.46
CA PHE A 264 -6.36 -25.66 -1.70
C PHE A 264 -5.15 -26.39 -2.29
N PRO A 265 -5.23 -27.72 -2.55
CA PRO A 265 -4.08 -28.57 -2.75
C PRO A 265 -3.60 -28.69 -4.21
N LEU A 266 -3.99 -27.74 -5.06
CA LEU A 266 -3.54 -27.62 -6.45
C LEU A 266 -3.02 -26.22 -6.69
N GLN A 267 -2.01 -26.06 -7.56
CA GLN A 267 -1.69 -24.76 -8.12
C GLN A 267 -2.57 -24.51 -9.32
N VAL A 268 -3.35 -23.43 -9.27
CA VAL A 268 -4.33 -23.09 -10.29
C VAL A 268 -4.17 -21.64 -10.74
N ARG A 269 -4.69 -21.33 -11.94
CA ARG A 269 -4.74 -19.98 -12.48
C ARG A 269 -6.10 -19.70 -13.10
N TRP A 270 -6.67 -18.55 -12.75
CA TRP A 270 -7.85 -18.03 -13.39
C TRP A 270 -7.45 -17.18 -14.59
N VAL A 271 -7.80 -17.63 -15.78
CA VAL A 271 -7.48 -16.95 -17.04
C VAL A 271 -8.60 -17.22 -18.06
N ASN A 272 -9.00 -16.20 -18.80
CA ASN A 272 -10.07 -16.29 -19.81
C ASN A 272 -11.37 -16.94 -19.28
N LYS A 273 -11.74 -16.65 -18.03
CA LYS A 273 -12.92 -17.21 -17.33
C LYS A 273 -12.87 -18.73 -17.14
N GLN A 274 -11.67 -19.30 -17.08
CA GLN A 274 -11.44 -20.72 -16.80
C GLN A 274 -10.48 -20.84 -15.62
N LEU A 275 -10.74 -21.79 -14.72
CA LEU A 275 -9.84 -22.18 -13.64
C LEU A 275 -9.04 -23.40 -14.09
N LEU A 276 -7.78 -23.20 -14.40
CA LEU A 276 -6.92 -24.21 -15.00
C LEU A 276 -5.86 -24.67 -13.99
N VAL A 277 -5.61 -25.98 -13.96
CA VAL A 277 -4.53 -26.56 -13.17
C VAL A 277 -3.19 -26.19 -13.81
N VAL A 278 -2.33 -25.51 -13.05
CA VAL A 278 -0.96 -25.16 -13.44
C VAL A 278 0.03 -26.22 -12.95
N ASN A 279 -0.17 -26.68 -11.71
CA ASN A 279 0.60 -27.76 -11.12
C ASN A 279 -0.31 -28.62 -10.24
N PRO A 280 -0.43 -29.93 -10.49
CA PRO A 280 -1.25 -30.82 -9.68
C PRO A 280 -0.65 -31.10 -8.28
N MET A 281 0.53 -30.59 -7.95
CA MET A 281 1.20 -30.78 -6.67
C MET A 281 1.29 -32.29 -6.32
N ASN A 282 0.85 -32.68 -5.13
CA ASN A 282 0.81 -34.09 -4.72
C ASN A 282 -0.42 -34.88 -5.23
N ASN A 283 -1.18 -34.33 -6.20
CA ASN A 283 -2.36 -34.97 -6.82
C ASN A 283 -2.12 -35.33 -8.30
N SER A 284 -0.88 -35.56 -8.73
CA SER A 284 -0.51 -35.82 -10.14
C SER A 284 -1.03 -37.15 -10.70
N ASP A 285 -1.45 -38.07 -9.84
CA ASP A 285 -2.14 -39.32 -10.19
C ASP A 285 -3.64 -39.11 -10.50
N LYS A 286 -4.21 -37.96 -10.09
CA LYS A 286 -5.65 -37.65 -10.18
C LYS A 286 -5.99 -36.61 -11.21
N VAL A 287 -5.15 -35.59 -11.36
CA VAL A 287 -5.37 -34.43 -12.26
C VAL A 287 -4.10 -34.09 -13.03
N LYS A 288 -4.27 -33.42 -14.17
CA LYS A 288 -3.19 -33.06 -15.08
C LYS A 288 -3.09 -31.54 -15.23
N VAL A 289 -1.91 -31.09 -15.62
CA VAL A 289 -1.70 -29.70 -16.06
C VAL A 289 -2.66 -29.37 -17.20
N LYS A 290 -3.28 -28.19 -17.18
CA LYS A 290 -4.33 -27.69 -18.06
C LYS A 290 -5.72 -28.31 -17.87
N ASP A 291 -5.93 -29.23 -16.94
CA ASP A 291 -7.29 -29.62 -16.60
C ASP A 291 -8.10 -28.38 -16.17
N GLU A 292 -9.27 -28.18 -16.78
CA GLU A 292 -10.19 -27.09 -16.40
C GLU A 292 -11.12 -27.59 -15.29
N ILE A 293 -11.06 -26.90 -14.14
CA ILE A 293 -11.92 -27.20 -12.99
C ILE A 293 -13.28 -26.50 -13.21
N LEU A 294 -14.35 -27.28 -13.29
CA LEU A 294 -15.71 -26.80 -13.49
C LEU A 294 -16.44 -26.52 -12.18
N SER A 295 -16.14 -27.30 -11.14
CA SER A 295 -16.69 -27.08 -9.80
C SER A 295 -15.75 -27.56 -8.71
N ILE A 296 -15.90 -26.96 -7.52
CA ILE A 296 -15.19 -27.37 -6.30
C ILE A 296 -16.24 -27.52 -5.19
N ASN A 297 -16.27 -28.69 -4.55
CA ASN A 297 -17.26 -29.05 -3.52
C ASN A 297 -18.71 -28.79 -3.96
N GLY A 298 -19.01 -29.04 -5.24
CA GLY A 298 -20.34 -28.85 -5.82
C GLY A 298 -20.69 -27.40 -6.21
N ILE A 299 -19.82 -26.44 -5.94
CA ILE A 299 -20.01 -25.03 -6.36
C ILE A 299 -19.32 -24.82 -7.71
N GLU A 300 -20.04 -24.32 -8.69
CA GLU A 300 -19.50 -23.97 -10.00
C GLU A 300 -18.38 -22.92 -9.86
N THR A 301 -17.30 -23.13 -10.57
CA THR A 301 -16.09 -22.28 -10.47
C THR A 301 -16.38 -20.80 -10.73
N ALA A 302 -17.23 -20.49 -11.73
CA ALA A 302 -17.58 -19.09 -12.04
C ALA A 302 -18.27 -18.38 -10.85
N ASN A 303 -19.20 -19.08 -10.17
CA ASN A 303 -19.88 -18.56 -9.00
C ASN A 303 -18.92 -18.40 -7.81
N LEU A 304 -18.04 -19.39 -7.61
CA LEU A 304 -17.04 -19.35 -6.57
C LEU A 304 -16.06 -18.16 -6.76
N ILE A 305 -15.58 -17.93 -7.98
CA ILE A 305 -14.68 -16.81 -8.29
C ILE A 305 -15.39 -15.47 -8.12
N SER A 306 -16.68 -15.38 -8.50
CA SER A 306 -17.49 -14.17 -8.26
C SER A 306 -17.61 -13.86 -6.76
N ASP A 307 -17.91 -14.85 -5.93
CA ASP A 307 -17.97 -14.67 -4.47
C ASP A 307 -16.61 -14.26 -3.90
N ILE A 308 -15.51 -14.90 -4.34
CA ILE A 308 -14.16 -14.52 -3.93
C ILE A 308 -13.85 -13.07 -4.32
N SER A 309 -14.23 -12.62 -5.52
CA SER A 309 -14.00 -11.25 -5.99
C SER A 309 -14.62 -10.19 -5.09
N ASP A 310 -15.76 -10.48 -4.45
CA ASP A 310 -16.42 -9.58 -3.49
C ASP A 310 -15.64 -9.41 -2.18
N HIS A 311 -14.65 -10.25 -1.92
CA HIS A 311 -13.79 -10.22 -0.73
C HIS A 311 -12.39 -9.69 -1.02
N ILE A 312 -12.08 -9.34 -2.28
CA ILE A 312 -10.78 -8.79 -2.68
C ILE A 312 -10.88 -7.26 -2.78
N VAL A 313 -10.01 -6.58 -2.04
CA VAL A 313 -9.89 -5.12 -2.11
C VAL A 313 -9.28 -4.70 -3.45
N ALA A 314 -9.88 -3.70 -4.09
CA ALA A 314 -9.40 -3.15 -5.36
C ALA A 314 -9.75 -1.67 -5.45
N GLN A 315 -9.02 -0.91 -6.26
CA GLN A 315 -9.41 0.46 -6.60
C GLN A 315 -10.70 0.41 -7.42
N ALA A 316 -11.72 1.14 -6.99
CA ALA A 316 -13.08 1.02 -7.52
C ALA A 316 -13.52 -0.47 -7.54
N HIS A 317 -13.82 -1.01 -8.71
CA HIS A 317 -14.18 -2.42 -8.88
C HIS A 317 -13.38 -3.04 -10.04
N ILE A 318 -12.09 -2.69 -10.14
CA ILE A 318 -11.21 -3.11 -11.24
C ILE A 318 -10.97 -4.62 -11.17
N GLU A 319 -11.57 -5.36 -12.10
CA GLU A 319 -11.57 -6.83 -12.10
C GLU A 319 -10.21 -7.44 -12.43
N THR A 320 -9.37 -6.75 -13.23
CA THR A 320 -8.01 -7.23 -13.52
C THR A 320 -7.15 -7.29 -12.27
N HIS A 321 -7.28 -6.30 -11.37
CA HIS A 321 -6.59 -6.33 -10.07
C HIS A 321 -7.06 -7.52 -9.21
N LYS A 322 -8.37 -7.73 -9.11
CA LYS A 322 -8.94 -8.85 -8.35
C LYS A 322 -8.49 -10.21 -8.91
N THR A 323 -8.43 -10.33 -10.25
CA THR A 323 -7.93 -11.52 -10.93
C THR A 323 -6.47 -11.81 -10.59
N GLN A 324 -5.60 -10.79 -10.62
CA GLN A 324 -4.21 -10.96 -10.24
C GLN A 324 -4.05 -11.32 -8.76
N HIS A 325 -4.83 -10.70 -7.88
CA HIS A 325 -4.85 -11.02 -6.46
C HIS A 325 -5.34 -12.47 -6.21
N PHE A 326 -6.39 -12.90 -6.91
CA PHE A 326 -6.83 -14.29 -6.87
C PHE A 326 -5.72 -15.24 -7.30
N ASN A 327 -5.07 -14.98 -8.44
CA ASN A 327 -3.98 -15.81 -8.96
C ASN A 327 -2.76 -15.87 -8.02
N THR A 328 -2.60 -14.89 -7.14
CA THR A 328 -1.56 -14.91 -6.10
C THR A 328 -1.96 -15.72 -4.87
N TYR A 329 -3.22 -15.58 -4.41
CA TYR A 329 -3.67 -16.09 -3.12
C TYR A 329 -4.74 -17.18 -3.20
N PHE A 330 -4.95 -17.81 -4.36
CA PHE A 330 -5.97 -18.86 -4.59
C PHE A 330 -5.97 -19.95 -3.53
N ALA A 331 -4.78 -20.35 -3.06
CA ALA A 331 -4.60 -21.43 -2.08
C ALA A 331 -5.31 -21.14 -0.74
N ALA A 332 -5.50 -19.88 -0.39
CA ALA A 332 -6.28 -19.45 0.78
C ALA A 332 -7.70 -19.00 0.39
N LEU A 333 -7.86 -18.25 -0.68
CA LEU A 333 -9.15 -17.66 -1.06
C LEU A 333 -10.22 -18.73 -1.35
N ILE A 334 -9.86 -19.82 -2.03
CA ILE A 334 -10.77 -20.93 -2.31
C ILE A 334 -11.30 -21.59 -1.03
N PRO A 335 -10.46 -22.02 -0.06
CA PRO A 335 -10.94 -22.55 1.22
C PRO A 335 -11.86 -21.60 1.98
N TYR A 336 -11.52 -20.32 2.06
CA TYR A 336 -12.36 -19.34 2.78
C TYR A 336 -13.75 -19.19 2.16
N ALA A 337 -13.83 -19.08 0.84
CA ALA A 337 -15.11 -18.98 0.14
C ALA A 337 -15.97 -20.25 0.26
N LEU A 338 -15.32 -21.39 0.51
CA LEU A 338 -16.00 -22.69 0.73
C LEU A 338 -16.32 -22.98 2.21
N GLY A 339 -16.09 -22.01 3.14
CA GLY A 339 -16.32 -22.23 4.57
C GLY A 339 -15.31 -23.17 5.22
N LEU A 340 -14.05 -23.11 4.79
CA LEU A 340 -12.90 -23.84 5.36
C LEU A 340 -13.08 -25.38 5.44
N PRO A 341 -13.40 -26.04 4.33
CA PRO A 341 -13.67 -27.48 4.34
C PRO A 341 -12.42 -28.30 4.67
N ASN A 342 -12.62 -29.48 5.23
CA ASN A 342 -11.53 -30.42 5.53
C ASN A 342 -11.03 -31.20 4.32
N THR A 343 -11.80 -31.23 3.22
CA THR A 343 -11.51 -31.96 1.99
C THR A 343 -12.02 -31.19 0.79
N PHE A 344 -11.37 -31.39 -0.35
CA PHE A 344 -11.77 -30.80 -1.63
C PHE A 344 -12.12 -31.89 -2.62
N GLU A 345 -13.24 -31.72 -3.29
CA GLU A 345 -13.69 -32.53 -4.39
C GLU A 345 -13.90 -31.63 -5.61
N ILE A 346 -13.33 -32.02 -6.75
CA ILE A 346 -13.42 -31.24 -7.98
C ILE A 346 -14.06 -32.04 -9.11
N VAL A 347 -14.69 -31.34 -10.03
CA VAL A 347 -15.10 -31.87 -11.33
C VAL A 347 -14.28 -31.15 -12.40
N VAL A 348 -13.67 -31.91 -13.29
CA VAL A 348 -12.88 -31.34 -14.40
C VAL A 348 -13.59 -31.55 -15.73
N ARG A 349 -13.32 -30.69 -16.71
CA ARG A 349 -13.90 -30.79 -18.05
C ARG A 349 -13.54 -32.14 -18.70
N GLY A 350 -14.56 -32.82 -19.25
CA GLY A 350 -14.38 -34.14 -19.86
C GLY A 350 -14.43 -35.32 -18.88
N ASN A 351 -14.59 -35.08 -17.59
CA ASN A 351 -14.85 -36.11 -16.60
C ASN A 351 -15.98 -35.67 -15.66
N ASN A 352 -17.13 -36.32 -15.76
CA ASN A 352 -18.31 -35.99 -14.95
C ASN A 352 -18.26 -36.57 -13.51
N SER A 353 -17.21 -37.33 -13.17
CA SER A 353 -17.05 -37.88 -11.83
C SER A 353 -16.31 -36.91 -10.92
N SER A 354 -16.76 -36.78 -9.67
CA SER A 354 -16.05 -36.02 -8.64
C SER A 354 -14.70 -36.69 -8.32
N ILE A 355 -13.65 -35.87 -8.25
CA ILE A 355 -12.29 -36.27 -7.90
C ILE A 355 -11.98 -35.74 -6.52
N LYS A 356 -11.79 -36.61 -5.54
CA LYS A 356 -11.36 -36.24 -4.21
C LYS A 356 -9.84 -35.99 -4.19
N LEU A 357 -9.46 -34.79 -3.79
CA LEU A 357 -8.05 -34.37 -3.70
C LEU A 357 -7.42 -34.81 -2.37
N ASP A 358 -6.15 -35.14 -2.42
CA ASP A 358 -5.32 -35.33 -1.22
C ASP A 358 -5.00 -33.95 -0.61
N LYS A 359 -4.84 -33.90 0.71
CA LYS A 359 -4.50 -32.69 1.43
C LYS A 359 -3.19 -32.08 0.95
N ALA A 360 -3.09 -30.78 0.98
CA ALA A 360 -1.85 -30.08 0.68
C ALA A 360 -0.74 -30.48 1.66
N LYS A 361 0.47 -30.72 1.14
CA LYS A 361 1.70 -30.94 1.90
C LYS A 361 2.51 -29.66 2.04
N GLU A 362 2.31 -28.72 1.13
CA GLU A 362 2.87 -27.39 1.11
C GLU A 362 1.82 -26.39 0.60
N MET A 363 1.94 -25.13 0.95
CA MET A 363 1.06 -24.07 0.44
C MET A 363 1.43 -23.76 -0.99
N ALA A 364 0.50 -23.92 -1.92
CA ALA A 364 0.72 -23.51 -3.29
C ALA A 364 0.76 -21.97 -3.36
N THR A 365 1.82 -21.41 -3.93
CA THR A 365 2.00 -19.97 -4.09
C THR A 365 2.43 -19.66 -5.51
N GLU A 366 1.88 -18.62 -6.07
CA GLU A 366 2.30 -18.03 -7.34
C GLU A 366 2.29 -16.53 -7.19
N LEU A 367 3.46 -15.92 -7.12
CA LEU A 367 3.58 -14.47 -6.93
C LEU A 367 3.75 -13.72 -8.25
N TYR A 368 4.38 -14.37 -9.25
CA TYR A 368 4.74 -13.72 -10.50
C TYR A 368 4.51 -14.65 -11.69
N ASP A 369 4.13 -14.06 -12.81
CA ASP A 369 4.15 -14.78 -14.08
C ASP A 369 5.61 -15.06 -14.49
N PRO A 370 6.00 -16.33 -14.64
CA PRO A 370 7.37 -16.71 -14.91
C PRO A 370 7.88 -16.24 -16.29
N SER A 371 7.00 -15.78 -17.18
CA SER A 371 7.37 -15.24 -18.48
C SER A 371 7.89 -13.80 -18.39
N ILE A 372 7.44 -13.03 -17.39
CA ILE A 372 7.69 -11.60 -17.29
C ILE A 372 9.09 -11.28 -16.75
N ASN A 373 9.66 -12.14 -15.91
CA ASN A 373 10.93 -11.89 -15.23
C ASN A 373 12.15 -12.31 -16.04
N SER A 374 12.49 -11.59 -17.08
CA SER A 374 13.86 -11.63 -17.65
C SER A 374 14.88 -10.90 -16.74
N CYS A 375 14.41 -9.99 -15.86
CA CYS A 375 15.19 -9.26 -14.87
C CYS A 375 14.83 -9.73 -13.47
N SER A 376 15.78 -10.30 -12.74
CA SER A 376 15.63 -10.66 -11.32
C SER A 376 15.64 -9.45 -10.36
N LYS A 377 15.52 -8.24 -10.87
CA LYS A 377 15.62 -6.96 -10.12
C LYS A 377 14.46 -6.06 -10.47
N ASP A 378 14.04 -5.22 -9.53
CA ASP A 378 12.99 -4.22 -9.73
C ASP A 378 13.34 -3.17 -10.80
N LEU A 379 14.61 -2.93 -11.03
CA LEU A 379 15.14 -1.97 -12.00
C LEU A 379 16.12 -2.67 -12.93
N CYS A 380 15.83 -2.66 -14.23
CA CYS A 380 16.67 -3.33 -15.24
C CYS A 380 16.59 -2.63 -16.58
N LEU A 381 17.72 -2.56 -17.28
CA LEU A 381 17.80 -2.14 -18.68
C LEU A 381 18.32 -3.30 -19.53
N GLU A 382 17.53 -3.71 -20.50
CA GLU A 382 17.89 -4.71 -21.51
C GLU A 382 18.00 -4.02 -22.87
N ILE A 383 19.11 -4.23 -23.57
CA ILE A 383 19.29 -3.73 -24.95
C ILE A 383 19.02 -4.88 -25.89
N LEU A 384 18.03 -4.70 -26.74
CA LEU A 384 17.65 -5.66 -27.77
C LEU A 384 18.26 -5.29 -29.13
N ALA A 385 17.99 -6.13 -30.14
CA ALA A 385 18.34 -5.83 -31.54
C ALA A 385 17.54 -4.61 -32.05
N GLU A 386 17.93 -4.10 -33.25
CA GLU A 386 17.18 -3.06 -33.98
C GLU A 386 16.89 -1.77 -33.20
N LYS A 387 17.88 -1.29 -32.44
CA LYS A 387 17.78 -0.02 -31.68
C LYS A 387 16.61 0.01 -30.68
N THR A 388 16.27 -1.11 -30.11
CA THR A 388 15.21 -1.28 -29.12
C THR A 388 15.81 -1.56 -27.75
N ALA A 389 15.25 -0.94 -26.73
CA ALA A 389 15.57 -1.22 -25.33
C ALA A 389 14.31 -1.51 -24.51
N VAL A 390 14.45 -2.33 -23.49
CA VAL A 390 13.43 -2.57 -22.45
C VAL A 390 13.94 -2.03 -21.15
N LEU A 391 13.19 -1.10 -20.56
CA LEU A 391 13.41 -0.53 -19.24
C LEU A 391 12.33 -1.08 -18.29
N THR A 392 12.70 -2.04 -17.44
CA THR A 392 11.79 -2.62 -16.44
C THR A 392 11.85 -1.80 -15.16
N ILE A 393 10.68 -1.39 -14.67
CA ILE A 393 10.48 -0.68 -13.41
C ILE A 393 9.29 -1.34 -12.70
N SER A 394 9.54 -2.39 -11.93
CA SER A 394 8.49 -3.15 -11.21
C SER A 394 8.16 -2.59 -9.83
N SER A 395 8.79 -1.47 -9.44
CA SER A 395 8.51 -0.80 -8.17
C SER A 395 8.85 0.69 -8.21
N PHE A 396 8.02 1.51 -7.56
CA PHE A 396 8.30 2.89 -7.22
C PHE A 396 8.60 3.09 -5.72
N ASN A 397 8.93 2.03 -4.97
CA ASN A 397 9.28 2.08 -3.54
C ASN A 397 10.68 2.69 -3.29
N TYR A 398 10.93 3.84 -3.89
CA TYR A 398 12.16 4.61 -3.77
C TYR A 398 11.85 5.99 -3.20
N TYR A 399 12.03 6.12 -1.88
CA TYR A 399 11.63 7.30 -1.13
C TYR A 399 12.78 8.30 -1.00
N GLU A 400 12.48 9.61 -1.05
CA GLU A 400 13.45 10.71 -0.98
C GLU A 400 14.36 10.63 0.26
N TRP A 401 13.77 10.31 1.38
CA TRP A 401 14.46 10.21 2.67
C TRP A 401 15.32 8.95 2.85
N ASN A 402 15.31 8.03 1.88
CA ASN A 402 16.00 6.75 2.01
C ASN A 402 16.76 6.36 0.73
N ASN A 403 16.08 5.81 -0.26
CA ASN A 403 16.69 5.06 -1.38
C ASN A 403 16.42 5.68 -2.76
N TYR A 404 15.76 6.81 -2.87
CA TYR A 404 15.51 7.51 -4.13
C TYR A 404 16.78 7.78 -4.97
N PRO A 405 17.94 8.11 -4.39
CA PRO A 405 19.19 8.25 -5.15
C PRO A 405 19.59 7.01 -5.95
N ILE A 406 19.21 5.80 -5.49
CA ILE A 406 19.45 4.54 -6.22
C ILE A 406 18.66 4.53 -7.52
N PHE A 407 17.35 4.85 -7.45
CA PHE A 407 16.49 4.94 -8.63
C PHE A 407 17.00 5.99 -9.62
N LYS A 408 17.31 7.19 -9.12
CA LYS A 408 17.82 8.29 -9.93
C LYS A 408 19.11 7.92 -10.65
N SER A 409 20.08 7.34 -9.95
CA SER A 409 21.36 6.91 -10.52
C SER A 409 21.17 5.81 -11.57
N PHE A 410 20.26 4.85 -11.33
CA PHE A 410 19.91 3.82 -12.28
C PHE A 410 19.31 4.42 -13.55
N LEU A 411 18.33 5.31 -13.44
CA LEU A 411 17.66 5.91 -14.58
C LEU A 411 18.60 6.80 -15.38
N ASP A 412 19.42 7.64 -14.74
CA ASP A 412 20.45 8.47 -15.40
C ASP A 412 21.44 7.62 -16.20
N SER A 413 21.91 6.52 -15.61
CA SER A 413 22.82 5.58 -16.27
C SER A 413 22.16 4.88 -17.46
N SER A 414 20.90 4.47 -17.30
CA SER A 414 20.10 3.82 -18.33
C SER A 414 19.86 4.75 -19.52
N MET A 415 19.45 5.99 -19.25
CA MET A 415 19.20 6.99 -20.30
C MET A 415 20.49 7.37 -21.06
N LYS A 416 21.63 7.41 -20.36
CA LYS A 416 22.95 7.59 -21.02
C LYS A 416 23.30 6.42 -21.93
N VAL A 417 23.01 5.18 -21.56
CA VAL A 417 23.20 4.00 -22.43
C VAL A 417 22.29 4.07 -23.64
N ILE A 418 21.00 4.43 -23.44
CA ILE A 418 20.00 4.60 -24.49
C ILE A 418 20.46 5.66 -25.51
N GLU A 419 20.94 6.82 -25.04
CA GLU A 419 21.48 7.89 -25.88
C GLU A 419 22.71 7.41 -26.70
N ASN A 420 23.69 6.81 -26.02
CA ASN A 420 24.93 6.35 -26.64
C ASN A 420 24.71 5.26 -27.71
N LYS A 421 23.74 4.37 -27.48
CA LYS A 421 23.38 3.30 -28.41
C LYS A 421 22.37 3.76 -29.47
N LYS A 422 21.95 5.03 -29.43
CA LYS A 422 20.98 5.61 -30.39
C LYS A 422 19.71 4.77 -30.46
N ILE A 423 19.17 4.38 -29.28
CA ILE A 423 17.92 3.64 -29.20
C ILE A 423 16.78 4.50 -29.78
N GLU A 424 15.98 3.91 -30.62
CA GLU A 424 14.83 4.57 -31.29
C GLU A 424 13.50 4.12 -30.68
N ASN A 425 13.44 2.90 -30.13
CA ASN A 425 12.25 2.32 -29.52
C ASN A 425 12.54 1.95 -28.06
N LEU A 426 11.78 2.52 -27.12
CA LEU A 426 11.90 2.26 -25.70
C LEU A 426 10.62 1.59 -25.19
N ILE A 427 10.74 0.35 -24.76
CA ILE A 427 9.67 -0.35 -24.03
C ILE A 427 9.89 -0.08 -22.53
N ILE A 428 8.90 0.50 -21.88
CA ILE A 428 8.89 0.73 -20.41
C ILE A 428 7.91 -0.28 -19.81
N ASP A 429 8.45 -1.26 -19.11
CA ASP A 429 7.67 -2.32 -18.48
C ASP A 429 7.39 -1.95 -17.01
N VAL A 430 6.14 -1.62 -16.72
CA VAL A 430 5.66 -1.32 -15.37
C VAL A 430 4.69 -2.39 -14.83
N ARG A 431 4.69 -3.57 -15.42
CA ARG A 431 3.93 -4.70 -14.90
C ARG A 431 4.46 -5.06 -13.49
N TYR A 432 3.56 -5.55 -12.63
CA TYR A 432 3.81 -5.82 -11.21
C TYR A 432 4.21 -4.61 -10.35
N ASN A 433 4.18 -3.40 -10.90
CA ASN A 433 4.50 -2.20 -10.13
C ASN A 433 3.32 -1.79 -9.23
N SER A 434 3.36 -2.18 -7.99
CA SER A 434 2.31 -1.84 -7.00
C SER A 434 2.33 -0.37 -6.53
N GLY A 435 3.22 0.46 -7.09
CA GLY A 435 3.34 1.87 -6.73
C GLY A 435 4.52 2.17 -5.81
N GLY A 436 4.35 3.16 -4.96
CA GLY A 436 5.36 3.67 -4.03
C GLY A 436 5.38 5.20 -4.00
N SER A 437 6.58 5.80 -3.99
CA SER A 437 6.79 7.24 -3.96
C SER A 437 6.50 7.91 -5.32
N GLN A 438 6.04 9.16 -5.28
CA GLN A 438 5.88 9.98 -6.50
C GLN A 438 7.23 10.44 -7.10
N TYR A 439 8.30 10.54 -6.33
CA TYR A 439 9.58 11.05 -6.80
C TYR A 439 10.16 10.28 -8.00
N PRO A 440 10.26 8.94 -7.97
CA PRO A 440 10.74 8.16 -9.11
C PRO A 440 9.81 8.26 -10.33
N SER A 441 8.49 8.28 -10.14
CA SER A 441 7.54 8.38 -11.25
C SER A 441 7.58 9.76 -11.93
N ILE A 442 7.70 10.84 -11.15
CA ILE A 442 7.88 12.21 -11.68
C ILE A 442 9.21 12.29 -12.43
N TYR A 443 10.30 11.74 -11.86
CA TYR A 443 11.61 11.77 -12.50
C TYR A 443 11.62 11.00 -13.83
N LEU A 444 10.92 9.87 -13.91
CA LEU A 444 10.75 9.14 -15.17
C LEU A 444 9.97 9.98 -16.19
N LEU A 445 8.89 10.67 -15.78
CA LEU A 445 8.14 11.58 -16.65
C LEU A 445 9.00 12.74 -17.17
N GLN A 446 9.91 13.30 -16.37
CA GLN A 446 10.82 14.35 -16.83
C GLN A 446 11.72 13.91 -17.99
N HIS A 447 12.02 12.60 -18.11
CA HIS A 447 12.75 12.04 -19.24
C HIS A 447 11.88 11.80 -20.49
N LEU A 448 10.55 11.88 -20.38
CA LEU A 448 9.60 11.56 -21.45
C LEU A 448 8.80 12.78 -21.93
N MET A 449 8.40 13.66 -21.03
CA MET A 449 7.59 14.83 -21.33
C MET A 449 8.35 15.83 -22.23
N ASP A 450 7.62 16.51 -23.10
CA ASP A 450 8.15 17.59 -23.96
C ASP A 450 7.80 18.99 -23.48
N LYS A 451 6.86 19.11 -22.53
CA LYS A 451 6.38 20.35 -21.94
C LYS A 451 6.33 20.25 -20.42
N PRO A 452 6.40 21.40 -19.71
CA PRO A 452 6.15 21.42 -18.28
C PRO A 452 4.78 20.83 -17.93
N PHE A 453 4.69 20.16 -16.80
CA PHE A 453 3.47 19.51 -16.33
C PHE A 453 3.32 19.65 -14.81
N ILE A 454 2.10 19.46 -14.32
CA ILE A 454 1.80 19.30 -12.90
C ILE A 454 1.40 17.84 -12.72
N TYR A 455 1.95 17.19 -11.71
CA TYR A 455 1.68 15.76 -11.46
C TYR A 455 0.37 15.56 -10.70
N TYR A 456 0.18 16.30 -9.61
CA TYR A 456 -1.01 16.22 -8.78
C TYR A 456 -1.95 17.41 -9.00
N ALA A 457 -3.22 17.13 -9.26
CA ALA A 457 -4.31 18.10 -9.14
C ALA A 457 -4.70 18.30 -7.67
N LYS A 458 -4.51 17.26 -6.86
CA LYS A 458 -4.75 17.25 -5.43
C LYS A 458 -3.86 16.18 -4.78
N ALA A 459 -3.17 16.54 -3.72
CA ALA A 459 -2.46 15.60 -2.88
C ALA A 459 -2.63 16.00 -1.42
N GLU A 460 -3.23 15.12 -0.63
CA GLU A 460 -3.42 15.30 0.79
C GLU A 460 -2.47 14.38 1.54
N PHE A 461 -1.68 14.95 2.45
CA PHE A 461 -0.89 14.19 3.41
C PHE A 461 -1.24 14.69 4.80
N GLU A 462 -1.59 13.79 5.69
CA GLU A 462 -1.98 14.12 7.04
C GLU A 462 -0.92 15.00 7.73
N GLY A 463 -1.37 16.11 8.30
CA GLY A 463 -0.51 17.06 9.02
C GLY A 463 0.40 17.92 8.15
N LYS A 464 0.34 17.86 6.81
CA LYS A 464 1.09 18.76 5.93
C LYS A 464 0.17 19.84 5.34
N THR A 465 0.52 21.08 5.59
CA THR A 465 -0.12 22.27 4.98
C THR A 465 0.68 22.78 3.78
N ASP A 466 1.92 22.31 3.60
CA ASP A 466 2.79 22.72 2.50
C ASP A 466 2.49 21.94 1.23
N LYS A 467 2.72 22.58 0.09
CA LYS A 467 2.63 21.91 -1.21
C LYS A 467 3.59 20.72 -1.30
N ILE A 468 3.09 19.66 -1.87
CA ILE A 468 3.82 18.41 -2.06
C ILE A 468 4.52 18.44 -3.42
N TYR A 469 5.70 17.82 -3.51
CA TYR A 469 6.39 17.68 -4.78
C TYR A 469 5.49 17.01 -5.83
N GLY A 470 5.25 17.72 -6.92
CA GLY A 470 4.32 17.34 -7.98
C GLY A 470 3.02 18.18 -8.03
N GLU A 471 2.68 18.98 -7.00
CA GLU A 471 1.62 19.99 -7.07
C GLU A 471 2.09 21.29 -7.72
N GLU A 472 3.40 21.44 -7.90
CA GLU A 472 4.01 22.56 -8.62
C GLU A 472 4.39 22.15 -10.04
N MET A 473 4.71 23.16 -10.87
CA MET A 473 5.16 22.94 -12.22
C MET A 473 6.49 22.17 -12.25
N VAL A 474 6.48 21.00 -12.86
CA VAL A 474 7.65 20.17 -13.10
C VAL A 474 8.13 20.38 -14.53
N HIS A 475 9.42 20.65 -14.70
CA HIS A 475 10.03 20.85 -16.02
C HIS A 475 10.67 19.58 -16.56
N PRO A 476 10.48 19.27 -17.86
CA PRO A 476 11.22 18.20 -18.51
C PRO A 476 12.73 18.38 -18.41
N LEU A 477 13.47 17.28 -18.46
CA LEU A 477 14.92 17.35 -18.58
C LEU A 477 15.33 17.79 -20.01
N GLU A 478 16.42 18.54 -20.12
CA GLU A 478 16.97 18.97 -21.42
C GLU A 478 17.29 17.77 -22.32
N LYS A 479 17.96 16.76 -21.72
CA LYS A 479 18.25 15.49 -22.36
C LYS A 479 17.16 14.46 -22.03
N ARG A 480 16.14 14.41 -22.86
CA ARG A 480 15.03 13.47 -22.76
C ARG A 480 14.98 12.50 -23.94
N PHE A 481 14.32 11.38 -23.77
CA PHE A 481 14.07 10.44 -24.85
C PHE A 481 13.10 11.04 -25.88
N LYS A 482 13.40 10.90 -27.17
CA LYS A 482 12.61 11.47 -28.27
C LYS A 482 12.15 10.42 -29.27
N GLY A 483 12.47 9.14 -29.05
CA GLY A 483 12.04 8.02 -29.87
C GLY A 483 10.61 7.58 -29.54
N LYS A 484 10.21 6.43 -30.10
CA LYS A 484 8.90 5.82 -29.81
C LYS A 484 8.92 5.13 -28.46
N VAL A 485 7.87 5.34 -27.67
CA VAL A 485 7.73 4.71 -26.34
C VAL A 485 6.55 3.74 -26.33
N TYR A 486 6.75 2.59 -25.73
CA TYR A 486 5.74 1.55 -25.52
C TYR A 486 5.69 1.21 -24.04
N PHE A 487 4.49 1.19 -23.44
CA PHE A 487 4.30 0.87 -22.03
C PHE A 487 3.64 -0.48 -21.89
N LEU A 488 4.22 -1.38 -21.07
CA LEU A 488 3.59 -2.65 -20.73
C LEU A 488 2.94 -2.53 -19.36
N ILE A 489 1.65 -2.87 -19.28
CA ILE A 489 0.84 -2.76 -18.07
C ILE A 489 0.07 -4.05 -17.77
N ASP A 490 -0.28 -4.26 -16.50
CA ASP A 490 -1.11 -5.34 -16.01
C ASP A 490 -2.01 -4.93 -14.82
N GLY A 491 -2.87 -5.83 -14.37
CA GLY A 491 -3.75 -5.61 -13.23
C GLY A 491 -3.05 -5.44 -11.86
N ASN A 492 -1.74 -5.71 -11.76
CA ASN A 492 -0.96 -5.48 -10.54
C ASN A 492 -0.54 -4.01 -10.37
N GLY A 493 -0.56 -3.21 -11.45
CA GLY A 493 -0.21 -1.80 -11.38
C GLY A 493 -1.16 -1.02 -10.47
N ASN A 494 -0.65 -0.49 -9.34
CA ASN A 494 -1.48 0.15 -8.31
C ASN A 494 -0.87 1.47 -7.81
N SER A 495 -1.67 2.28 -7.09
CA SER A 495 -1.22 3.50 -6.40
C SER A 495 -0.50 4.47 -7.34
N THR A 496 0.74 4.87 -7.03
CA THR A 496 1.58 5.77 -7.85
C THR A 496 1.69 5.33 -9.31
N THR A 497 1.63 4.02 -9.61
CA THR A 497 1.63 3.52 -10.99
C THR A 497 0.37 3.95 -11.74
N GLY A 498 -0.77 4.04 -11.06
CA GLY A 498 -1.99 4.62 -11.61
C GLY A 498 -1.84 6.09 -11.95
N HIS A 499 -1.25 6.90 -11.07
CA HIS A 499 -0.97 8.30 -11.35
C HIS A 499 0.00 8.47 -12.52
N PHE A 500 1.09 7.71 -12.54
CA PHE A 500 2.07 7.71 -13.62
C PHE A 500 1.41 7.37 -14.96
N MET A 501 0.71 6.24 -15.04
CA MET A 501 0.10 5.79 -16.29
C MET A 501 -1.10 6.64 -16.73
N SER A 502 -1.80 7.30 -15.78
CA SER A 502 -2.84 8.29 -16.13
C SER A 502 -2.26 9.49 -16.87
N LEU A 503 -1.11 10.00 -16.43
CA LEU A 503 -0.41 11.08 -17.13
C LEU A 503 0.18 10.61 -18.46
N VAL A 504 0.73 9.40 -18.53
CA VAL A 504 1.16 8.78 -19.79
C VAL A 504 0.01 8.78 -20.80
N LYS A 505 -1.19 8.36 -20.39
CA LYS A 505 -2.40 8.32 -21.24
C LYS A 505 -2.88 9.71 -21.62
N ALA A 506 -2.99 10.63 -20.66
CA ALA A 506 -3.49 11.99 -20.87
C ALA A 506 -2.58 12.83 -21.80
N HIS A 507 -1.28 12.62 -21.73
CA HIS A 507 -0.28 13.33 -22.56
C HIS A 507 0.13 12.57 -23.84
N ASN A 508 -0.46 11.39 -24.11
CA ASN A 508 -0.13 10.55 -25.27
C ASN A 508 1.38 10.27 -25.42
N LEU A 509 2.04 9.91 -24.31
CA LEU A 509 3.49 9.75 -24.27
C LEU A 509 3.99 8.49 -24.99
N GLY A 510 3.12 7.57 -25.36
CA GLY A 510 3.46 6.35 -26.07
C GLY A 510 2.29 5.39 -26.17
N THR A 511 2.54 4.23 -26.76
CA THR A 511 1.55 3.17 -26.95
C THR A 511 1.47 2.29 -25.71
N ILE A 512 0.28 2.08 -25.16
CA ILE A 512 0.03 1.27 -23.97
C ILE A 512 -0.45 -0.12 -24.38
N ILE A 513 0.19 -1.18 -23.88
CA ILE A 513 -0.07 -2.57 -24.25
C ILE A 513 -0.22 -3.43 -22.99
N GLY A 514 -1.17 -4.35 -22.99
CA GLY A 514 -1.37 -5.29 -21.90
C GLY A 514 -2.83 -5.39 -21.45
N GLU A 515 -3.05 -5.56 -20.17
CA GLU A 515 -4.38 -5.62 -19.57
C GLU A 515 -4.74 -4.26 -18.93
N GLU A 516 -6.00 -4.07 -18.53
CA GLU A 516 -6.40 -2.92 -17.73
C GLU A 516 -5.53 -2.82 -16.48
N LEU A 517 -4.97 -1.62 -16.21
CA LEU A 517 -4.17 -1.38 -15.00
C LEU A 517 -5.06 -1.47 -13.74
N GLY A 518 -4.53 -2.00 -12.64
CA GLY A 518 -5.26 -2.15 -11.38
C GLY A 518 -5.59 -0.83 -10.64
N SER A 519 -5.28 0.32 -11.23
CA SER A 519 -5.42 1.65 -10.62
C SER A 519 -5.59 2.73 -11.68
N ASN A 520 -5.87 3.97 -11.26
CA ASN A 520 -6.12 5.10 -12.17
C ASN A 520 -5.57 6.43 -11.60
N GLN A 521 -6.10 7.57 -12.06
CA GLN A 521 -5.70 8.92 -11.63
C GLN A 521 -6.12 9.27 -10.20
N PHE A 522 -7.11 8.58 -9.64
CA PHE A 522 -7.61 8.78 -8.29
C PHE A 522 -7.08 7.66 -7.38
N CYS A 523 -6.57 8.03 -6.22
CA CYS A 523 -6.10 7.08 -5.22
C CYS A 523 -6.39 7.62 -3.81
N THR A 524 -6.93 6.79 -2.94
CA THR A 524 -6.85 7.00 -1.51
C THR A 524 -5.67 6.20 -0.97
N ALA A 525 -4.81 6.83 -0.21
CA ALA A 525 -3.56 6.26 0.30
C ALA A 525 -3.31 6.66 1.76
N GLY A 526 -2.08 6.52 2.23
CA GLY A 526 -1.80 6.64 3.66
C GLY A 526 -2.53 5.53 4.42
N GLN A 527 -2.38 5.48 5.73
CA GLN A 527 -3.13 4.52 6.54
C GLN A 527 -3.29 5.00 7.98
N THR A 528 -4.52 4.92 8.45
CA THR A 528 -4.83 4.90 9.87
C THR A 528 -5.09 3.45 10.27
N LEU A 529 -4.40 2.98 11.30
CA LEU A 529 -4.62 1.66 11.87
C LEU A 529 -5.58 1.78 13.04
N PHE A 530 -6.55 0.87 13.09
CA PHE A 530 -7.37 0.66 14.28
C PHE A 530 -7.54 -0.85 14.54
N ARG A 531 -7.90 -1.19 15.76
CA ARG A 531 -8.08 -2.58 16.16
C ARG A 531 -9.50 -2.77 16.69
N LEU A 532 -10.19 -3.82 16.22
CA LEU A 532 -11.52 -4.18 16.72
C LEU A 532 -11.44 -4.58 18.21
N SER A 533 -12.44 -4.19 18.98
CA SER A 533 -12.36 -4.23 20.43
C SER A 533 -12.35 -5.65 21.01
N ASN A 534 -13.14 -6.56 20.42
CA ASN A 534 -13.32 -7.91 20.96
C ASN A 534 -12.35 -8.90 20.32
N THR A 535 -12.36 -9.01 18.99
CA THR A 535 -11.53 -9.97 18.23
C THR A 535 -10.08 -9.58 18.12
N LYS A 536 -9.77 -8.30 18.37
CA LYS A 536 -8.43 -7.72 18.20
C LYS A 536 -7.93 -7.77 16.74
N LEU A 537 -8.85 -7.92 15.76
CA LEU A 537 -8.51 -7.79 14.34
C LEU A 537 -8.03 -6.38 14.04
N VAL A 538 -6.82 -6.27 13.51
CA VAL A 538 -6.27 -4.99 13.05
C VAL A 538 -6.80 -4.68 11.67
N VAL A 539 -7.19 -3.45 11.45
CA VAL A 539 -7.67 -2.94 10.16
C VAL A 539 -6.85 -1.70 9.79
N SER A 540 -6.38 -1.67 8.57
CA SER A 540 -5.83 -0.47 7.95
C SER A 540 -6.90 0.21 7.11
N SER A 541 -7.07 1.52 7.29
CA SER A 541 -7.98 2.36 6.50
C SER A 541 -7.17 3.48 5.85
N ALA A 542 -7.35 3.69 4.55
CA ALA A 542 -6.75 4.84 3.88
C ALA A 542 -7.22 6.15 4.54
N ASN A 543 -6.34 7.15 4.63
CA ASN A 543 -6.64 8.43 5.29
C ASN A 543 -6.29 9.67 4.45
N ASN A 544 -5.68 9.49 3.29
CA ASN A 544 -5.26 10.56 2.37
C ASN A 544 -5.88 10.39 0.99
N THR A 545 -5.95 11.49 0.23
CA THR A 545 -6.43 11.50 -1.16
C THR A 545 -5.36 12.04 -2.08
N HIS A 546 -5.09 11.34 -3.16
CA HIS A 546 -4.18 11.77 -4.21
C HIS A 546 -4.89 11.68 -5.56
N VAL A 547 -4.82 12.74 -6.35
CA VAL A 547 -5.43 12.80 -7.68
C VAL A 547 -4.42 13.40 -8.65
N SER A 548 -4.07 12.69 -9.71
CA SER A 548 -3.22 13.26 -10.76
C SER A 548 -3.98 14.29 -11.59
N THR A 549 -3.25 15.09 -12.39
CA THR A 549 -3.88 16.08 -13.26
C THR A 549 -4.65 15.48 -14.46
N ALA A 550 -4.61 14.17 -14.64
CA ALA A 550 -5.38 13.46 -15.67
C ALA A 550 -6.88 13.27 -15.30
N THR A 551 -7.52 14.30 -14.75
CA THR A 551 -8.87 14.27 -14.17
C THR A 551 -10.01 14.01 -15.17
N THR A 552 -9.72 13.97 -16.47
CA THR A 552 -10.69 13.60 -17.51
C THR A 552 -10.87 12.09 -17.68
N LEU A 553 -10.00 11.28 -17.07
CA LEU A 553 -10.12 9.83 -17.09
C LEU A 553 -11.18 9.35 -16.07
N PRO A 554 -11.88 8.24 -16.33
CA PRO A 554 -12.90 7.74 -15.41
C PRO A 554 -12.28 7.20 -14.11
N ASP A 555 -12.93 7.47 -12.97
CA ASP A 555 -12.50 7.00 -11.64
C ASP A 555 -12.85 5.52 -11.38
N GLU A 556 -13.82 4.98 -12.13
CA GLU A 556 -14.38 3.64 -11.93
C GLU A 556 -13.60 2.55 -12.66
N LYS A 557 -12.63 2.93 -13.51
CA LYS A 557 -11.85 1.99 -14.32
C LYS A 557 -10.36 2.25 -14.13
N GLY A 558 -9.57 1.21 -14.33
CA GLY A 558 -8.13 1.32 -14.50
C GLY A 558 -7.72 2.02 -15.79
N ILE A 559 -6.44 2.25 -15.96
CA ILE A 559 -5.95 2.78 -17.24
C ILE A 559 -6.06 1.67 -18.29
N LEU A 560 -6.86 1.94 -19.32
CA LEU A 560 -7.06 0.99 -20.42
C LEU A 560 -5.90 1.06 -21.42
N PRO A 561 -5.37 -0.09 -21.87
CA PRO A 561 -4.35 -0.14 -22.90
C PRO A 561 -4.92 0.28 -24.26
N ASP A 562 -4.03 0.66 -25.17
CA ASP A 562 -4.37 0.89 -26.57
C ASP A 562 -4.49 -0.45 -27.35
N PHE A 563 -3.70 -1.45 -26.92
CA PHE A 563 -3.80 -2.82 -27.39
C PHE A 563 -3.96 -3.77 -26.22
N PHE A 564 -5.14 -4.40 -26.15
CA PHE A 564 -5.44 -5.37 -25.11
C PHE A 564 -4.77 -6.71 -25.45
N VAL A 565 -3.83 -7.13 -24.61
CA VAL A 565 -3.07 -8.38 -24.76
C VAL A 565 -3.03 -9.09 -23.42
N THR A 566 -3.57 -10.30 -23.37
CA THR A 566 -3.53 -11.17 -22.20
C THR A 566 -2.58 -12.35 -22.40
N GLN A 567 -2.03 -12.83 -21.32
CA GLN A 567 -1.22 -14.05 -21.28
C GLN A 567 -2.14 -15.27 -21.31
N SER A 568 -1.98 -16.13 -22.32
CA SER A 568 -2.70 -17.42 -22.33
C SER A 568 -2.08 -18.40 -21.34
N ILE A 569 -2.81 -19.48 -21.01
CA ILE A 569 -2.24 -20.53 -20.17
C ILE A 569 -1.03 -21.21 -20.81
N ASP A 570 -1.03 -21.32 -22.14
CA ASP A 570 0.09 -21.91 -22.88
C ASP A 570 1.32 -21.01 -22.84
N ASP A 571 1.13 -19.68 -23.02
CA ASP A 571 2.20 -18.71 -22.86
C ASP A 571 2.79 -18.76 -21.44
N TYR A 572 1.93 -18.78 -20.41
CA TYR A 572 2.33 -18.87 -19.01
C TYR A 572 3.17 -20.12 -18.75
N LEU A 573 2.68 -21.30 -19.13
CA LEU A 573 3.37 -22.57 -18.89
C LEU A 573 4.69 -22.71 -19.68
N ASN A 574 4.75 -22.13 -20.87
CA ASN A 574 5.94 -22.13 -21.71
C ASN A 574 6.86 -20.92 -21.47
N LYS A 575 6.55 -20.06 -20.50
CA LYS A 575 7.31 -18.85 -20.16
C LYS A 575 7.48 -17.91 -21.36
N VAL A 576 6.41 -17.74 -22.13
CA VAL A 576 6.35 -16.84 -23.30
C VAL A 576 5.72 -15.53 -22.89
N ASP A 577 6.45 -14.42 -22.98
CA ASP A 577 5.91 -13.08 -22.72
C ASP A 577 5.11 -12.56 -23.92
N ALA A 578 3.81 -12.85 -23.93
CA ALA A 578 2.91 -12.46 -25.01
C ALA A 578 2.81 -10.93 -25.16
N VAL A 579 2.84 -10.19 -24.07
CA VAL A 579 2.70 -8.71 -24.06
C VAL A 579 3.95 -8.04 -24.63
N LYS A 580 5.14 -8.43 -24.17
CA LYS A 580 6.44 -7.95 -24.70
C LYS A 580 6.59 -8.32 -26.17
N ASN A 581 6.25 -9.55 -26.54
CA ASN A 581 6.32 -10.03 -27.92
C ASN A 581 5.36 -9.24 -28.84
N TYR A 582 4.19 -8.83 -28.35
CA TYR A 582 3.28 -7.99 -29.11
C TYR A 582 3.88 -6.59 -29.35
N ALA A 583 4.50 -5.99 -28.31
CA ALA A 583 5.20 -4.71 -28.46
C ALA A 583 6.33 -4.79 -29.51
N LEU A 584 7.13 -5.85 -29.48
CA LEU A 584 8.20 -6.07 -30.46
C LEU A 584 7.65 -6.19 -31.90
N LYS A 585 6.55 -6.91 -32.09
CA LYS A 585 5.88 -7.01 -33.42
C LYS A 585 5.33 -5.66 -33.89
N LEU A 586 4.94 -4.74 -33.01
CA LEU A 586 4.54 -3.38 -33.39
C LEU A 586 5.73 -2.53 -33.82
N ILE A 587 6.91 -2.75 -33.24
CA ILE A 587 8.15 -2.04 -33.56
C ILE A 587 8.67 -2.44 -34.93
N GLU A 588 8.54 -3.71 -35.32
CA GLU A 588 8.98 -4.26 -36.60
C GLU A 588 8.14 -3.78 -37.79
N LYS A 589 6.92 -3.24 -37.54
CA LYS A 589 6.03 -2.69 -38.60
C LYS A 589 6.31 -1.22 -38.89
#